data_b4715cf5d1167d948c3c8c5319e2a9da
#
_entry.id   b4715cf5d1167d948c3c8c5319e2a9da
#
_cell.length_a   1.000
_cell.length_b   1.000
_cell.length_c   1.000
_cell.angle_alpha   90.00
_cell.angle_beta   90.00
_cell.angle_gamma   90.00
#
_symmetry.space_group_name_H-M   'P 1'
#
loop_
_entity.id
_entity.type
_entity.pdbx_description
1 polymer ?
#
loop_
_entity_poly.entity_id
_entity_poly.type
_entity_poly.pdbx_seq_one_letter_code
_entity_poly.pdbx_strand_id
1 'polypeptide(L)'
;MTKTQDTSTDVSFTVTLDEEGATVQPENWEPSEHRLSPSKINLFLRCPRAFYYRYLEKLPDKLTLHLFRGTIVHNILDEIFTKEFKTPHKWRNGEPQEWAILEFRKKWKELHDTKEWLFKNPQIDGDVMERETIDLLANFCHKIERKLNELMDWGVAKSPYQALYQLKPRFAEQRIHNKEFKLVGIIDSVIQDFEKNISIVDYKTSKRYGHWVPEDYYRQLIIYALLYYKDTGVMPMFAGIDWLRYDESYFVRITKSMKRKIWYVASTMTLEDAAAISRTTN
;
A
#
# COMPACT_ATOMS: atom_id res chain seq x y z
N MET A 1 2.00 -29.54 28.42
CA MET A 1 2.66 -28.26 28.23
C MET A 1 2.80 -28.01 26.72
N THR A 2 1.81 -27.39 26.13
CA THR A 2 1.74 -27.11 24.69
C THR A 2 2.16 -25.65 24.49
N LYS A 3 3.31 -25.45 23.85
CA LYS A 3 3.77 -24.12 23.46
C LYS A 3 2.98 -23.67 22.22
N THR A 4 2.16 -22.65 22.37
CA THR A 4 1.59 -21.88 21.27
C THR A 4 2.73 -21.10 20.61
N GLN A 5 3.01 -21.39 19.35
CA GLN A 5 3.88 -20.56 18.51
C GLN A 5 3.12 -19.30 18.11
N ASP A 6 3.71 -18.17 18.47
CA ASP A 6 3.35 -16.83 18.03
C ASP A 6 3.79 -16.69 16.57
N THR A 7 2.82 -16.55 15.64
CA THR A 7 3.10 -16.32 14.22
C THR A 7 2.99 -14.83 13.91
N SER A 8 3.93 -14.04 14.44
CA SER A 8 4.22 -12.73 13.86
C SER A 8 5.08 -12.99 12.62
N THR A 9 4.51 -12.88 11.43
CA THR A 9 5.26 -12.92 10.18
C THR A 9 6.00 -11.60 10.01
N ASP A 10 7.17 -11.49 10.65
CA ASP A 10 8.20 -10.56 10.24
C ASP A 10 8.65 -10.95 8.82
N VAL A 11 8.28 -10.13 7.85
CA VAL A 11 8.83 -10.28 6.49
C VAL A 11 10.22 -9.70 6.51
N SER A 12 11.20 -10.55 6.76
CA SER A 12 12.61 -10.20 6.62
C SER A 12 12.95 -10.09 5.13
N PHE A 13 13.66 -9.04 4.78
CA PHE A 13 14.16 -8.82 3.43
C PHE A 13 15.68 -9.02 3.44
N THR A 14 16.17 -9.93 2.59
CA THR A 14 17.61 -10.02 2.32
C THR A 14 17.98 -9.05 1.21
N VAL A 15 18.86 -8.12 1.51
CA VAL A 15 19.45 -7.22 0.52
C VAL A 15 20.82 -7.75 0.16
N THR A 16 20.97 -8.28 -1.06
CA THR A 16 22.28 -8.65 -1.61
C THR A 16 22.83 -7.46 -2.39
N LEU A 17 24.03 -7.02 -2.04
CA LEU A 17 24.78 -5.99 -2.76
C LEU A 17 25.84 -6.69 -3.58
N ASP A 18 25.78 -6.53 -4.91
CA ASP A 18 26.89 -6.82 -5.81
C ASP A 18 27.35 -5.52 -6.49
N GLU A 19 28.44 -5.60 -7.25
CA GLU A 19 29.03 -4.44 -7.93
C GLU A 19 28.12 -3.81 -9.01
N GLU A 20 27.01 -4.49 -9.37
CA GLU A 20 26.06 -4.05 -10.41
C GLU A 20 24.76 -3.48 -9.85
N GLY A 21 24.48 -3.60 -8.54
CA GLY A 21 23.30 -3.05 -7.88
C GLY A 21 22.77 -3.89 -6.72
N ALA A 22 21.74 -3.39 -6.04
CA ALA A 22 21.12 -4.06 -4.91
C ALA A 22 19.83 -4.81 -5.33
N THR A 23 19.77 -6.09 -5.03
CA THR A 23 18.57 -6.91 -5.17
C THR A 23 17.88 -7.06 -3.81
N VAL A 24 16.60 -6.71 -3.73
CA VAL A 24 15.78 -6.95 -2.54
C VAL A 24 14.91 -8.17 -2.81
N GLN A 25 15.11 -9.24 -2.06
CA GLN A 25 14.24 -10.42 -2.10
C GLN A 25 13.65 -10.66 -0.71
N PRO A 26 12.35 -10.96 -0.60
CA PRO A 26 11.79 -11.47 0.66
C PRO A 26 12.37 -12.86 0.93
N GLU A 27 12.82 -13.12 2.15
CA GLU A 27 13.50 -14.37 2.55
C GLU A 27 12.68 -15.66 2.31
N ASN A 28 11.38 -15.55 2.12
CA ASN A 28 10.48 -16.68 1.87
C ASN A 28 9.83 -16.66 0.48
N TRP A 29 10.54 -16.18 -0.55
CA TRP A 29 10.00 -16.16 -1.90
C TRP A 29 10.27 -17.50 -2.61
N GLU A 30 9.20 -18.31 -2.74
CA GLU A 30 9.24 -19.54 -3.54
C GLU A 30 9.04 -19.20 -5.03
N PRO A 31 10.02 -19.49 -5.91
CA PRO A 31 9.94 -19.16 -7.33
C PRO A 31 8.83 -19.89 -8.10
N SER A 32 8.27 -20.95 -7.51
CA SER A 32 7.34 -21.88 -8.18
C SER A 32 5.91 -21.39 -8.35
N GLU A 33 5.50 -20.30 -7.69
CA GLU A 33 4.17 -19.75 -7.85
C GLU A 33 4.22 -18.41 -8.62
N HIS A 34 4.09 -18.49 -9.93
CA HIS A 34 3.97 -17.35 -10.84
C HIS A 34 2.69 -16.56 -10.60
N ARG A 35 2.68 -15.73 -9.54
CA ARG A 35 1.53 -14.89 -9.20
C ARG A 35 1.68 -13.51 -9.78
N LEU A 36 0.60 -13.01 -10.36
CA LEU A 36 0.49 -11.65 -10.84
C LEU A 36 0.06 -10.72 -9.69
N SER A 37 0.71 -9.57 -9.58
CA SER A 37 0.27 -8.47 -8.71
C SER A 37 -0.20 -7.29 -9.56
N PRO A 38 -0.95 -6.31 -8.99
CA PRO A 38 -1.32 -5.10 -9.72
C PRO A 38 -0.13 -4.41 -10.38
N SER A 39 1.01 -4.33 -9.68
CA SER A 39 2.23 -3.72 -10.21
C SER A 39 2.84 -4.51 -11.38
N LYS A 40 2.80 -5.86 -11.33
CA LYS A 40 3.23 -6.71 -12.43
C LYS A 40 2.37 -6.50 -13.66
N ILE A 41 1.04 -6.51 -13.49
CA ILE A 41 0.07 -6.29 -14.57
C ILE A 41 0.27 -4.90 -15.18
N ASN A 42 0.39 -3.87 -14.36
CA ASN A 42 0.60 -2.50 -14.81
C ASN A 42 1.93 -2.36 -15.58
N LEU A 43 3.01 -2.99 -15.12
CA LEU A 43 4.28 -2.96 -15.84
C LEU A 43 4.17 -3.66 -17.18
N PHE A 44 3.53 -4.85 -17.24
CA PHE A 44 3.34 -5.57 -18.49
C PHE A 44 2.55 -4.76 -19.51
N LEU A 45 1.42 -4.17 -19.12
CA LEU A 45 0.60 -3.37 -20.00
C LEU A 45 1.30 -2.09 -20.49
N ARG A 46 2.17 -1.52 -19.66
CA ARG A 46 2.95 -0.33 -20.04
C ARG A 46 4.15 -0.67 -20.93
N CYS A 47 4.87 -1.74 -20.61
CA CYS A 47 6.04 -2.17 -21.36
C CYS A 47 6.33 -3.66 -21.12
N PRO A 48 5.90 -4.57 -22.02
CA PRO A 48 6.15 -6.01 -21.90
C PRO A 48 7.63 -6.35 -21.77
N ARG A 49 8.50 -5.61 -22.48
CA ARG A 49 9.96 -5.81 -22.42
C ARG A 49 10.53 -5.50 -21.02
N ALA A 50 10.08 -4.41 -20.39
CA ALA A 50 10.50 -4.09 -19.02
C ALA A 50 9.99 -5.16 -18.02
N PHE A 51 8.76 -5.68 -18.22
CA PHE A 51 8.23 -6.79 -17.44
C PHE A 51 9.11 -8.05 -17.60
N TYR A 52 9.51 -8.39 -18.85
CA TYR A 52 10.38 -9.54 -19.13
C TYR A 52 11.69 -9.43 -18.35
N TYR A 53 12.42 -8.32 -18.49
CA TYR A 53 13.68 -8.14 -17.80
C TYR A 53 13.55 -8.16 -16.27
N ARG A 54 12.52 -7.55 -15.75
CA ARG A 54 12.35 -7.44 -14.29
C ARG A 54 11.90 -8.74 -13.64
N TYR A 55 10.95 -9.45 -14.23
CA TYR A 55 10.28 -10.58 -13.58
C TYR A 55 10.65 -11.97 -14.13
N LEU A 56 11.15 -12.05 -15.34
CA LEU A 56 11.56 -13.32 -15.95
C LEU A 56 13.09 -13.46 -15.95
N GLU A 57 13.82 -12.46 -16.43
CA GLU A 57 15.28 -12.43 -16.36
C GLU A 57 15.80 -12.01 -14.97
N LYS A 58 14.91 -11.43 -14.12
CA LYS A 58 15.23 -11.00 -12.76
C LYS A 58 16.43 -10.05 -12.68
N LEU A 59 16.53 -9.13 -13.66
CA LEU A 59 17.55 -8.10 -13.59
C LEU A 59 17.31 -7.20 -12.37
N PRO A 60 18.37 -6.75 -11.71
CA PRO A 60 18.24 -5.92 -10.51
C PRO A 60 17.46 -4.64 -10.78
N ASP A 61 16.52 -4.34 -9.88
CA ASP A 61 15.82 -3.06 -9.91
C ASP A 61 16.67 -1.96 -9.28
N LYS A 62 16.60 -0.78 -9.88
CA LYS A 62 17.22 0.39 -9.28
C LYS A 62 16.46 0.80 -8.01
N LEU A 63 17.06 0.60 -6.85
CA LEU A 63 16.54 1.12 -5.60
C LEU A 63 16.55 2.65 -5.60
N THR A 64 15.51 3.27 -5.12
CA THR A 64 15.39 4.72 -5.07
C THR A 64 14.95 5.18 -3.68
N LEU A 65 15.37 6.39 -3.28
CA LEU A 65 14.95 6.99 -2.02
C LEU A 65 13.41 7.12 -1.92
N HIS A 66 12.73 7.35 -3.05
CA HIS A 66 11.27 7.37 -3.12
C HIS A 66 10.62 6.05 -2.72
N LEU A 67 11.22 4.91 -3.12
CA LEU A 67 10.71 3.58 -2.75
C LEU A 67 10.79 3.38 -1.25
N PHE A 68 11.96 3.65 -0.64
CA PHE A 68 12.15 3.51 0.80
C PHE A 68 11.25 4.45 1.58
N ARG A 69 11.10 5.72 1.14
CA ARG A 69 10.13 6.64 1.75
C ARG A 69 8.73 6.06 1.77
N GLY A 70 8.27 5.53 0.64
CA GLY A 70 6.96 4.90 0.54
C GLY A 70 6.79 3.78 1.55
N THR A 71 7.75 2.85 1.60
CA THR A 71 7.73 1.72 2.54
C THR A 71 7.70 2.20 4.00
N ILE A 72 8.56 3.16 4.38
CA ILE A 72 8.58 3.68 5.75
C ILE A 72 7.23 4.29 6.13
N VAL A 73 6.62 5.08 5.23
CA VAL A 73 5.32 5.72 5.49
C VAL A 73 4.23 4.66 5.64
N HIS A 74 4.13 3.68 4.74
CA HIS A 74 3.12 2.63 4.82
C HIS A 74 3.23 1.85 6.14
N ASN A 75 4.44 1.46 6.55
CA ASN A 75 4.65 0.79 7.83
C ASN A 75 4.19 1.64 9.03
N ILE A 76 4.44 2.95 9.02
CA ILE A 76 3.98 3.86 10.08
C ILE A 76 2.45 3.95 10.10
N LEU A 77 1.81 4.06 8.93
CA LEU A 77 0.34 4.12 8.84
C LEU A 77 -0.32 2.81 9.26
N ASP A 78 0.33 1.67 9.01
CA ASP A 78 -0.12 0.36 9.48
C ASP A 78 -0.03 0.28 11.01
N GLU A 79 1.09 0.68 11.58
CA GLU A 79 1.33 0.61 13.01
C GLU A 79 0.50 1.61 13.84
N ILE A 80 0.18 2.79 13.31
CA ILE A 80 -0.43 3.90 14.09
C ILE A 80 -1.75 3.49 14.78
N PHE A 81 -2.56 2.66 14.14
CA PHE A 81 -3.82 2.16 14.71
C PHE A 81 -3.65 0.94 15.61
N THR A 82 -2.48 0.30 15.62
CA THR A 82 -2.17 -0.86 16.45
C THR A 82 -1.49 -0.47 17.76
N LYS A 83 -0.89 0.72 17.81
CA LYS A 83 -0.22 1.28 19.00
C LYS A 83 -1.25 1.71 20.07
N GLU A 84 -0.76 2.35 21.11
CA GLU A 84 -1.55 2.78 22.26
C GLU A 84 -2.56 3.92 21.98
N PHE A 85 -2.74 4.30 20.72
CA PHE A 85 -3.61 5.40 20.28
C PHE A 85 -5.07 4.96 20.13
N LYS A 86 -5.53 4.07 21.00
CA LYS A 86 -6.89 3.51 20.97
C LYS A 86 -7.96 4.45 21.54
N THR A 87 -7.55 5.60 22.10
CA THR A 87 -8.46 6.57 22.69
C THR A 87 -8.53 7.85 21.86
N PRO A 88 -9.73 8.42 21.65
CA PRO A 88 -9.89 9.67 20.89
C PRO A 88 -9.14 10.86 21.49
N HIS A 89 -8.95 10.85 22.81
CA HIS A 89 -8.20 11.88 23.52
C HIS A 89 -6.77 11.99 23.02
N LYS A 90 -6.09 10.86 22.80
CA LYS A 90 -4.71 10.85 22.27
C LYS A 90 -4.62 11.48 20.89
N TRP A 91 -5.60 11.24 20.03
CA TRP A 91 -5.66 11.87 18.71
C TRP A 91 -5.83 13.39 18.80
N ARG A 92 -6.71 13.87 19.66
CA ARG A 92 -6.92 15.30 19.89
C ARG A 92 -5.72 16.00 20.52
N ASN A 93 -4.90 15.28 21.25
CA ASN A 93 -3.67 15.80 21.83
C ASN A 93 -2.47 15.75 20.87
N GLY A 94 -2.61 15.20 19.67
CA GLY A 94 -1.54 15.07 18.69
C GLY A 94 -0.54 13.96 18.97
N GLU A 95 -0.75 13.09 19.98
CA GLU A 95 0.18 12.02 20.33
C GLU A 95 0.51 11.07 19.14
N PRO A 96 -0.46 10.64 18.29
CA PRO A 96 -0.19 9.83 17.12
C PRO A 96 0.71 10.53 16.10
N GLN A 97 0.55 11.84 15.92
CA GLN A 97 1.38 12.64 15.03
C GLN A 97 2.81 12.74 15.53
N GLU A 98 3.00 13.04 16.80
CA GLU A 98 4.33 13.11 17.42
C GLU A 98 5.05 11.77 17.29
N TRP A 99 4.37 10.67 17.60
CA TRP A 99 4.92 9.34 17.45
C TRP A 99 5.30 9.02 16.00
N ALA A 100 4.42 9.30 15.05
CA ALA A 100 4.65 9.02 13.63
C ALA A 100 5.88 9.78 13.09
N ILE A 101 6.03 11.04 13.48
CA ILE A 101 7.18 11.88 13.10
C ILE A 101 8.48 11.34 13.73
N LEU A 102 8.45 10.98 15.01
CA LEU A 102 9.63 10.43 15.70
C LEU A 102 10.06 9.09 15.09
N GLU A 103 9.09 8.20 14.81
CA GLU A 103 9.37 6.90 14.20
C GLU A 103 9.90 7.06 12.77
N PHE A 104 9.34 8.00 12.00
CA PHE A 104 9.85 8.32 10.67
C PHE A 104 11.30 8.80 10.72
N ARG A 105 11.61 9.77 11.57
CA ARG A 105 12.98 10.31 11.72
C ARG A 105 13.98 9.24 12.11
N LYS A 106 13.58 8.33 13.00
CA LYS A 106 14.42 7.19 13.40
C LYS A 106 14.73 6.29 12.20
N LYS A 107 13.71 5.84 11.47
CA LYS A 107 13.86 4.98 10.29
C LYS A 107 14.60 5.69 9.14
N TRP A 108 14.38 6.99 8.97
CA TRP A 108 15.06 7.81 7.97
C TRP A 108 16.54 7.96 8.25
N LYS A 109 16.89 8.21 9.52
CA LYS A 109 18.29 8.24 9.96
C LYS A 109 18.96 6.88 9.77
N GLU A 110 18.32 5.80 10.16
CA GLU A 110 18.83 4.43 9.96
C GLU A 110 19.06 4.14 8.47
N LEU A 111 18.14 4.54 7.60
CA LEU A 111 18.30 4.43 6.15
C LEU A 111 19.49 5.25 5.65
N HIS A 112 19.68 6.47 6.15
CA HIS A 112 20.82 7.30 5.79
C HIS A 112 22.14 6.65 6.24
N ASP A 113 22.20 6.17 7.47
CA ASP A 113 23.41 5.58 8.05
C ASP A 113 23.79 4.25 7.36
N THR A 114 22.80 3.49 6.85
CA THR A 114 23.03 2.18 6.20
C THR A 114 23.11 2.24 4.68
N LYS A 115 22.52 3.26 4.05
CA LYS A 115 22.40 3.39 2.60
C LYS A 115 22.67 4.83 2.13
N GLU A 116 23.74 5.43 2.61
CA GLU A 116 24.13 6.82 2.28
C GLU A 116 24.15 7.11 0.78
N TRP A 117 24.48 6.11 -0.03
CA TRP A 117 24.52 6.24 -1.49
C TRP A 117 23.17 6.64 -2.13
N LEU A 118 22.02 6.31 -1.48
CA LEU A 118 20.70 6.75 -1.95
C LEU A 118 20.54 8.28 -1.88
N PHE A 119 21.19 8.91 -0.91
CA PHE A 119 21.14 10.35 -0.67
C PHE A 119 22.12 11.14 -1.53
N LYS A 120 23.05 10.46 -2.19
CA LYS A 120 24.05 11.07 -3.10
C LYS A 120 23.50 11.34 -4.52
N ASN A 121 22.24 11.01 -4.80
CA ASN A 121 21.64 11.31 -6.10
C ASN A 121 21.40 12.83 -6.23
N PRO A 122 22.08 13.53 -7.17
CA PRO A 122 21.98 14.99 -7.30
C PRO A 122 20.59 15.48 -7.73
N GLN A 123 19.71 14.58 -8.19
CA GLN A 123 18.33 14.90 -8.57
C GLN A 123 17.36 14.82 -7.39
N ILE A 124 17.80 14.37 -6.21
CA ILE A 124 16.95 14.14 -5.04
C ILE A 124 17.57 14.82 -3.83
N ASP A 125 16.90 15.83 -3.31
CA ASP A 125 17.25 16.44 -2.03
C ASP A 125 16.63 15.65 -0.89
N GLY A 126 17.47 14.96 -0.11
CA GLY A 126 17.06 14.12 1.02
C GLY A 126 16.38 14.92 2.13
N ASP A 127 16.86 16.13 2.41
CA ASP A 127 16.32 17.01 3.47
C ASP A 127 14.95 17.57 3.07
N VAL A 128 14.77 17.92 1.79
CA VAL A 128 13.46 18.31 1.26
C VAL A 128 12.49 17.14 1.36
N MET A 129 12.94 15.92 0.99
CA MET A 129 12.11 14.73 1.05
C MET A 129 11.72 14.38 2.50
N GLU A 130 12.62 14.55 3.45
CA GLU A 130 12.34 14.36 4.88
C GLU A 130 11.23 15.30 5.35
N ARG A 131 11.37 16.62 5.09
CA ARG A 131 10.36 17.62 5.46
C ARG A 131 9.01 17.33 4.82
N GLU A 132 8.99 17.08 3.50
CA GLU A 132 7.76 16.71 2.79
C GLU A 132 7.08 15.47 3.39
N THR A 133 7.86 14.51 3.89
CA THR A 133 7.30 13.27 4.46
C THR A 133 6.74 13.52 5.86
N ILE A 134 7.36 14.37 6.64
CA ILE A 134 6.80 14.81 7.93
C ILE A 134 5.43 15.47 7.70
N ASP A 135 5.32 16.35 6.69
CA ASP A 135 4.05 16.98 6.34
C ASP A 135 2.98 15.96 5.91
N LEU A 136 3.36 14.90 5.16
CA LEU A 136 2.42 13.83 4.79
C LEU A 136 1.85 13.12 6.02
N LEU A 137 2.70 12.79 6.99
CA LEU A 137 2.29 12.12 8.23
C LEU A 137 1.42 13.03 9.10
N ALA A 138 1.78 14.30 9.20
CA ALA A 138 0.98 15.31 9.92
C ALA A 138 -0.41 15.47 9.28
N ASN A 139 -0.47 15.61 7.95
CA ASN A 139 -1.73 15.70 7.22
C ASN A 139 -2.63 14.49 7.45
N PHE A 140 -2.07 13.28 7.45
CA PHE A 140 -2.82 12.07 7.77
C PHE A 140 -3.44 12.12 9.17
N CYS A 141 -2.65 12.49 10.18
CA CYS A 141 -3.12 12.58 11.56
C CYS A 141 -4.21 13.66 11.74
N HIS A 142 -4.01 14.83 11.17
CA HIS A 142 -5.01 15.91 11.17
C HIS A 142 -6.30 15.48 10.45
N LYS A 143 -6.20 14.73 9.36
CA LYS A 143 -7.36 14.17 8.66
C LYS A 143 -8.16 13.25 9.54
N ILE A 144 -7.51 12.36 10.28
CA ILE A 144 -8.20 11.45 11.22
C ILE A 144 -8.86 12.25 12.33
N GLU A 145 -8.17 13.22 12.91
CA GLU A 145 -8.72 14.10 13.96
C GLU A 145 -9.95 14.87 13.45
N ARG A 146 -9.87 15.49 12.27
CA ARG A 146 -11.00 16.20 11.67
C ARG A 146 -12.18 15.26 11.45
N LYS A 147 -11.96 14.07 10.88
CA LYS A 147 -13.02 13.08 10.67
C LYS A 147 -13.64 12.58 11.98
N LEU A 148 -12.86 12.47 13.06
CA LEU A 148 -13.41 12.17 14.39
C LEU A 148 -14.45 13.22 14.81
N ASN A 149 -14.14 14.50 14.63
CA ASN A 149 -15.03 15.59 14.98
C ASN A 149 -16.26 15.64 14.05
N GLU A 150 -16.06 15.49 12.74
CA GLU A 150 -17.16 15.45 11.75
C GLU A 150 -18.18 14.34 12.04
N LEU A 151 -17.73 13.12 12.37
CA LEU A 151 -18.61 12.00 12.70
C LEU A 151 -19.45 12.29 13.97
N MET A 152 -18.91 13.04 14.91
CA MET A 152 -19.62 13.49 16.11
C MET A 152 -20.62 14.60 15.78
N ASP A 153 -20.19 15.64 15.05
CA ASP A 153 -20.98 16.82 14.72
C ASP A 153 -22.19 16.46 13.84
N TRP A 154 -22.02 15.51 12.94
CA TRP A 154 -23.11 15.01 12.09
C TRP A 154 -24.04 14.00 12.80
N GLY A 155 -23.74 13.65 14.06
CA GLY A 155 -24.52 12.67 14.82
C GLY A 155 -24.41 11.23 14.30
N VAL A 156 -23.43 10.95 13.41
CA VAL A 156 -23.16 9.60 12.88
C VAL A 156 -22.58 8.72 13.98
N ALA A 157 -21.69 9.27 14.79
CA ALA A 157 -21.16 8.61 15.98
C ALA A 157 -21.77 9.21 17.26
N LYS A 158 -22.17 8.35 18.20
CA LYS A 158 -22.73 8.76 19.50
C LYS A 158 -21.67 9.02 20.57
N SER A 159 -20.43 8.68 20.28
CA SER A 159 -19.28 8.93 21.15
C SER A 159 -17.98 9.03 20.37
N PRO A 160 -16.96 9.74 20.89
CA PRO A 160 -15.65 9.80 20.25
C PRO A 160 -15.00 8.42 20.05
N TYR A 161 -15.24 7.47 20.96
CA TYR A 161 -14.77 6.09 20.80
C TYR A 161 -15.41 5.38 19.61
N GLN A 162 -16.71 5.61 19.41
CA GLN A 162 -17.43 5.07 18.27
C GLN A 162 -16.94 5.69 16.96
N ALA A 163 -16.66 7.01 16.96
CA ALA A 163 -16.07 7.68 15.81
C ALA A 163 -14.68 7.11 15.47
N LEU A 164 -13.81 6.93 16.46
CA LEU A 164 -12.49 6.35 16.24
C LEU A 164 -12.57 4.90 15.74
N TYR A 165 -13.51 4.11 16.28
CA TYR A 165 -13.72 2.73 15.82
C TYR A 165 -14.08 2.65 14.34
N GLN A 166 -14.83 3.63 13.83
CA GLN A 166 -15.20 3.74 12.41
C GLN A 166 -14.02 4.10 11.50
N LEU A 167 -13.10 4.90 12.00
CA LEU A 167 -11.94 5.34 11.24
C LEU A 167 -10.79 4.33 11.28
N LYS A 168 -10.80 3.47 12.31
CA LYS A 168 -9.77 2.44 12.45
C LYS A 168 -9.95 1.38 11.36
N PRO A 169 -8.90 1.06 10.59
CA PRO A 169 -8.92 -0.06 9.66
C PRO A 169 -9.28 -1.38 10.37
N ARG A 170 -10.09 -2.20 9.73
CA ARG A 170 -10.30 -3.59 10.17
C ARG A 170 -9.03 -4.42 9.99
N PHE A 171 -8.35 -4.15 8.89
CA PHE A 171 -7.06 -4.73 8.53
C PHE A 171 -6.20 -3.60 7.97
N ALA A 172 -4.96 -3.56 8.40
CA ALA A 172 -3.90 -2.75 7.86
C ALA A 172 -2.90 -3.71 7.19
N GLU A 173 -2.38 -3.34 6.04
CA GLU A 173 -1.41 -4.09 5.23
C GLU A 173 -1.70 -5.60 5.07
N GLN A 174 -2.91 -5.95 4.62
CA GLN A 174 -3.30 -7.34 4.43
C GLN A 174 -2.81 -7.90 3.09
N ARG A 175 -1.97 -8.93 3.14
CA ARG A 175 -1.58 -9.69 1.96
C ARG A 175 -2.63 -10.76 1.65
N ILE A 176 -3.22 -10.68 0.47
CA ILE A 176 -4.23 -11.64 -0.02
C ILE A 176 -3.70 -12.38 -1.23
N HIS A 177 -3.88 -13.70 -1.21
CA HIS A 177 -3.51 -14.59 -2.30
C HIS A 177 -4.74 -15.28 -2.86
N ASN A 178 -4.93 -15.23 -4.17
CA ASN A 178 -5.96 -16.01 -4.83
C ASN A 178 -5.34 -17.02 -5.79
N LYS A 179 -5.54 -18.34 -5.50
CA LYS A 179 -4.97 -19.43 -6.30
C LYS A 179 -5.69 -19.59 -7.64
N GLU A 180 -7.00 -19.36 -7.68
CA GLU A 180 -7.83 -19.52 -8.88
C GLU A 180 -7.37 -18.56 -10.01
N PHE A 181 -7.07 -17.30 -9.66
CA PHE A 181 -6.62 -16.27 -10.60
C PHE A 181 -5.10 -16.09 -10.62
N LYS A 182 -4.36 -16.86 -9.84
CA LYS A 182 -2.92 -16.66 -9.64
C LYS A 182 -2.55 -15.20 -9.31
N LEU A 183 -3.41 -14.53 -8.51
CA LEU A 183 -3.25 -13.14 -8.13
C LEU A 183 -2.76 -13.02 -6.68
N VAL A 184 -1.98 -11.97 -6.45
CA VAL A 184 -1.55 -11.53 -5.12
C VAL A 184 -1.69 -10.01 -5.02
N GLY A 185 -2.11 -9.52 -3.87
CA GLY A 185 -2.15 -8.10 -3.55
C GLY A 185 -1.88 -7.86 -2.08
N ILE A 186 -1.33 -6.70 -1.79
CA ILE A 186 -1.22 -6.17 -0.44
C ILE A 186 -2.16 -4.97 -0.39
N ILE A 187 -3.18 -5.06 0.47
CA ILE A 187 -4.17 -3.99 0.65
C ILE A 187 -3.74 -3.17 1.86
N ASP A 188 -3.51 -1.87 1.66
CA ASP A 188 -3.01 -0.99 2.72
C ASP A 188 -4.02 -0.83 3.85
N SER A 189 -5.31 -0.68 3.52
CA SER A 189 -6.32 -0.43 4.54
C SER A 189 -7.71 -0.90 4.11
N VAL A 190 -8.45 -1.52 5.02
CA VAL A 190 -9.86 -1.91 4.86
C VAL A 190 -10.67 -1.27 5.96
N ILE A 191 -11.58 -0.36 5.60
CA ILE A 191 -12.45 0.37 6.54
C ILE A 191 -13.87 -0.17 6.43
N GLN A 192 -14.56 -0.27 7.56
CA GLN A 192 -15.98 -0.63 7.62
C GLN A 192 -16.77 0.47 8.29
N ASP A 193 -17.80 0.98 7.60
CA ASP A 193 -18.73 1.97 8.18
C ASP A 193 -19.80 1.33 9.10
N PHE A 194 -20.68 2.17 9.67
CA PHE A 194 -21.78 1.73 10.57
C PHE A 194 -22.81 0.83 9.87
N GLU A 195 -22.98 1.00 8.56
CA GLU A 195 -23.88 0.19 7.74
C GLU A 195 -23.23 -1.12 7.31
N LYS A 196 -22.00 -1.39 7.79
CA LYS A 196 -21.16 -2.54 7.43
C LYS A 196 -20.67 -2.54 5.99
N ASN A 197 -20.74 -1.41 5.30
CA ASN A 197 -20.14 -1.28 3.99
C ASN A 197 -18.60 -1.30 4.11
N ILE A 198 -17.97 -2.00 3.19
CA ILE A 198 -16.50 -2.13 3.12
C ILE A 198 -15.95 -1.14 2.10
N SER A 199 -14.93 -0.41 2.51
CA SER A 199 -14.13 0.46 1.67
C SER A 199 -12.67 0.02 1.71
N ILE A 200 -12.06 -0.18 0.55
CA ILE A 200 -10.63 -0.43 0.40
C ILE A 200 -9.94 0.90 0.14
N VAL A 201 -8.85 1.17 0.86
CA VAL A 201 -8.07 2.39 0.71
C VAL A 201 -6.62 2.04 0.43
N ASP A 202 -6.06 2.68 -0.57
CA ASP A 202 -4.66 2.60 -0.95
C ASP A 202 -4.00 3.97 -0.72
N TYR A 203 -2.96 4.01 0.10
CA TYR A 203 -2.25 5.24 0.46
C TYR A 203 -1.18 5.58 -0.56
N LYS A 204 -1.11 6.85 -0.97
CA LYS A 204 -0.10 7.32 -1.93
C LYS A 204 0.69 8.49 -1.37
N THR A 205 2.02 8.32 -1.33
CA THR A 205 2.99 9.36 -0.96
C THR A 205 3.44 10.19 -2.17
N SER A 206 3.12 9.75 -3.40
CA SER A 206 3.51 10.42 -4.64
C SER A 206 2.74 11.71 -4.87
N LYS A 207 3.31 12.59 -5.71
CA LYS A 207 2.58 13.75 -6.22
C LYS A 207 1.46 13.28 -7.13
N ARG A 208 0.29 13.92 -7.00
CA ARG A 208 -0.83 13.75 -7.92
C ARG A 208 -0.66 14.73 -9.09
N TYR A 209 -0.87 14.24 -10.29
CA TYR A 209 -0.89 15.06 -11.49
C TYR A 209 -2.31 15.08 -12.05
N GLY A 210 -2.99 16.22 -11.99
CA GLY A 210 -4.36 16.40 -12.49
C GLY A 210 -5.47 15.96 -11.52
N HIS A 211 -6.73 16.05 -11.98
CA HIS A 211 -7.95 15.76 -11.19
C HIS A 211 -8.54 14.37 -11.47
N TRP A 212 -7.78 13.49 -12.10
CA TRP A 212 -8.22 12.14 -12.47
C TRP A 212 -7.31 11.08 -11.85
N VAL A 213 -7.86 9.90 -11.63
CA VAL A 213 -7.09 8.75 -11.16
C VAL A 213 -6.40 8.08 -12.35
N PRO A 214 -5.08 7.92 -12.33
CA PRO A 214 -4.37 7.17 -13.35
C PRO A 214 -4.95 5.77 -13.54
N GLU A 215 -4.99 5.28 -14.77
CA GLU A 215 -5.56 3.97 -15.09
C GLU A 215 -4.87 2.84 -14.32
N ASP A 216 -3.58 2.94 -14.08
CA ASP A 216 -2.80 2.00 -13.29
C ASP A 216 -3.34 1.86 -11.86
N TYR A 217 -3.67 2.99 -11.22
CA TYR A 217 -4.24 3.01 -9.88
C TYR A 217 -5.67 2.52 -9.86
N TYR A 218 -6.47 2.94 -10.85
CA TYR A 218 -7.82 2.43 -11.00
C TYR A 218 -7.83 0.90 -11.12
N ARG A 219 -6.96 0.32 -11.96
CA ARG A 219 -6.81 -1.13 -12.12
C ARG A 219 -6.37 -1.80 -10.82
N GLN A 220 -5.43 -1.21 -10.09
CA GLN A 220 -4.99 -1.69 -8.78
C GLN A 220 -6.16 -1.79 -7.80
N LEU A 221 -6.97 -0.73 -7.67
CA LEU A 221 -8.14 -0.71 -6.77
C LEU A 221 -9.13 -1.82 -7.08
N ILE A 222 -9.40 -2.04 -8.36
CA ILE A 222 -10.34 -3.07 -8.76
C ILE A 222 -9.80 -4.48 -8.51
N ILE A 223 -8.50 -4.71 -8.73
CA ILE A 223 -7.86 -5.99 -8.39
C ILE A 223 -7.93 -6.23 -6.88
N TYR A 224 -7.69 -5.21 -6.06
CA TYR A 224 -7.82 -5.32 -4.61
C TYR A 224 -9.26 -5.63 -4.17
N ALA A 225 -10.25 -4.99 -4.77
CA ALA A 225 -11.65 -5.28 -4.49
C ALA A 225 -12.03 -6.73 -4.86
N LEU A 226 -11.50 -7.25 -5.97
CA LEU A 226 -11.69 -8.65 -6.38
C LEU A 226 -11.03 -9.61 -5.40
N LEU A 227 -9.76 -9.36 -5.04
CA LEU A 227 -9.03 -10.18 -4.08
C LEU A 227 -9.74 -10.24 -2.74
N TYR A 228 -10.15 -9.10 -2.20
CA TYR A 228 -10.90 -9.02 -0.96
C TYR A 228 -12.23 -9.79 -1.04
N TYR A 229 -12.98 -9.62 -2.13
CA TYR A 229 -14.22 -10.36 -2.34
C TYR A 229 -14.00 -11.87 -2.39
N LYS A 230 -12.96 -12.33 -3.07
CA LYS A 230 -12.65 -13.77 -3.19
C LYS A 230 -12.16 -14.37 -1.87
N ASP A 231 -11.52 -13.59 -1.04
CA ASP A 231 -11.02 -14.02 0.26
C ASP A 231 -12.14 -14.07 1.32
N THR A 232 -13.00 -13.05 1.33
CA THR A 232 -13.99 -12.85 2.41
C THR A 232 -15.43 -13.19 2.03
N GLY A 233 -15.74 -13.31 0.74
CA GLY A 233 -17.11 -13.39 0.22
C GLY A 233 -17.86 -12.04 0.23
N VAL A 234 -17.32 -10.99 0.83
CA VAL A 234 -17.95 -9.66 0.96
C VAL A 234 -17.45 -8.73 -0.15
N MET A 235 -18.37 -8.21 -0.95
CA MET A 235 -18.03 -7.23 -2.00
C MET A 235 -17.79 -5.86 -1.37
N PRO A 236 -16.62 -5.23 -1.53
CA PRO A 236 -16.44 -3.84 -1.15
C PRO A 236 -17.42 -2.94 -1.89
N MET A 237 -17.98 -1.96 -1.19
CA MET A 237 -18.82 -0.94 -1.81
C MET A 237 -17.97 0.10 -2.54
N PHE A 238 -16.84 0.45 -1.95
CA PHE A 238 -15.92 1.44 -2.49
C PHE A 238 -14.47 0.92 -2.49
N ALA A 239 -13.68 1.42 -3.43
CA ALA A 239 -12.23 1.35 -3.38
C ALA A 239 -11.67 2.73 -3.74
N GLY A 240 -10.67 3.20 -3.02
CA GLY A 240 -10.18 4.55 -3.17
C GLY A 240 -8.69 4.71 -2.96
N ILE A 241 -8.19 5.85 -3.40
CA ILE A 241 -6.83 6.31 -3.17
C ILE A 241 -6.90 7.49 -2.22
N ASP A 242 -6.04 7.45 -1.23
CA ASP A 242 -5.80 8.55 -0.33
C ASP A 242 -4.42 9.15 -0.61
N TRP A 243 -4.40 10.35 -1.23
CA TRP A 243 -3.17 11.10 -1.44
C TRP A 243 -2.80 11.88 -0.19
N LEU A 244 -1.88 11.36 0.59
CA LEU A 244 -1.49 11.90 1.89
C LEU A 244 -1.00 13.37 1.80
N ARG A 245 -0.42 13.75 0.65
CA ARG A 245 0.09 15.11 0.44
C ARG A 245 -1.01 16.17 0.39
N TYR A 246 -2.18 15.83 -0.12
CA TYR A 246 -3.20 16.82 -0.49
C TYR A 246 -4.45 16.79 0.36
N ASP A 247 -4.49 15.92 1.38
CA ASP A 247 -5.72 15.66 2.16
C ASP A 247 -6.94 15.35 1.26
N GLU A 248 -6.68 14.78 0.09
CA GLU A 248 -7.69 14.41 -0.87
C GLU A 248 -7.79 12.90 -1.00
N SER A 249 -9.02 12.41 -1.00
CA SER A 249 -9.32 11.01 -1.26
C SER A 249 -10.22 10.90 -2.48
N TYR A 250 -9.97 9.91 -3.31
CA TYR A 250 -10.82 9.58 -4.44
C TYR A 250 -11.36 8.17 -4.29
N PHE A 251 -12.69 8.02 -4.29
CA PHE A 251 -13.35 6.73 -4.16
C PHE A 251 -14.15 6.38 -5.40
N VAL A 252 -14.01 5.13 -5.84
CA VAL A 252 -14.78 4.53 -6.90
C VAL A 252 -15.79 3.57 -6.27
N ARG A 253 -17.07 3.68 -6.67
CA ARG A 253 -18.07 2.69 -6.29
C ARG A 253 -17.86 1.42 -7.09
N ILE A 254 -17.70 0.29 -6.41
CA ILE A 254 -17.47 -1.00 -7.05
C ILE A 254 -18.81 -1.55 -7.58
N THR A 255 -18.87 -1.82 -8.88
CA THR A 255 -20.06 -2.34 -9.55
C THR A 255 -19.86 -3.77 -10.04
N LYS A 256 -20.98 -4.49 -10.28
CA LYS A 256 -20.95 -5.85 -10.85
C LYS A 256 -20.30 -5.89 -12.25
N SER A 257 -20.40 -4.82 -13.03
CA SER A 257 -19.79 -4.74 -14.37
C SER A 257 -18.27 -4.62 -14.32
N MET A 258 -17.73 -3.91 -13.34
CA MET A 258 -16.28 -3.82 -13.09
C MET A 258 -15.69 -5.19 -12.77
N LYS A 259 -16.40 -6.00 -11.97
CA LYS A 259 -16.03 -7.37 -11.65
C LYS A 259 -15.80 -8.23 -12.92
N ARG A 260 -16.63 -8.11 -13.95
CA ARG A 260 -16.47 -8.88 -15.19
C ARG A 260 -15.23 -8.50 -16.00
N LYS A 261 -14.92 -7.19 -16.09
CA LYS A 261 -13.73 -6.72 -16.86
C LYS A 261 -12.43 -7.25 -16.31
N ILE A 262 -12.31 -7.34 -14.98
CA ILE A 262 -11.09 -7.81 -14.34
C ILE A 262 -11.01 -9.33 -14.35
N TRP A 263 -12.13 -9.97 -14.21
CA TRP A 263 -12.23 -11.42 -14.38
C TRP A 263 -11.64 -11.84 -15.74
N TYR A 264 -11.99 -11.11 -16.79
CA TYR A 264 -11.46 -11.35 -18.13
C TYR A 264 -9.92 -11.16 -18.19
N VAL A 265 -9.40 -10.06 -17.68
CA VAL A 265 -7.95 -9.80 -17.68
C VAL A 265 -7.20 -10.81 -16.83
N ALA A 266 -7.69 -11.16 -15.65
CA ALA A 266 -7.04 -12.11 -14.75
C ALA A 266 -7.11 -13.56 -15.26
N SER A 267 -8.17 -13.94 -15.98
CA SER A 267 -8.35 -15.30 -16.53
C SER A 267 -7.65 -15.53 -17.87
N THR A 268 -7.33 -14.46 -18.60
CA THR A 268 -6.72 -14.53 -19.94
C THR A 268 -5.22 -14.30 -19.94
N MET A 269 -4.64 -13.72 -18.89
CA MET A 269 -3.19 -13.50 -18.78
C MET A 269 -2.53 -14.57 -17.94
N THR A 270 -1.80 -15.50 -18.59
CA THR A 270 -0.78 -16.29 -17.90
C THR A 270 0.58 -15.60 -18.01
N LEU A 271 1.51 -15.92 -17.10
CA LEU A 271 2.90 -15.45 -17.21
C LEU A 271 3.59 -15.99 -18.46
N GLU A 272 3.17 -17.15 -18.94
CA GLU A 272 3.67 -17.76 -20.18
C GLU A 272 3.21 -16.95 -21.40
N ASP A 273 1.95 -16.51 -21.44
CA ASP A 273 1.45 -15.61 -22.49
C ASP A 273 2.18 -14.27 -22.45
N ALA A 274 2.38 -13.70 -21.26
CA ALA A 274 3.15 -12.49 -21.08
C ALA A 274 4.61 -12.64 -21.52
N ALA A 275 5.23 -13.79 -21.25
CA ALA A 275 6.59 -14.11 -21.69
C ALA A 275 6.66 -14.29 -23.22
N ALA A 276 5.68 -14.95 -23.83
CA ALA A 276 5.61 -15.15 -25.29
C ALA A 276 5.49 -13.80 -26.01
N ILE A 277 4.56 -12.93 -25.57
CA ILE A 277 4.37 -11.58 -26.14
C ILE A 277 5.63 -10.73 -25.94
N SER A 278 6.28 -10.81 -24.77
CA SER A 278 7.50 -10.04 -24.49
C SER A 278 8.68 -10.43 -25.37
N ARG A 279 8.76 -11.68 -25.84
CA ARG A 279 9.80 -12.17 -26.77
C ARG A 279 9.54 -11.76 -28.21
N THR A 280 8.29 -11.59 -28.61
CA THR A 280 7.89 -11.28 -29.99
C THR A 280 7.86 -9.78 -30.29
N THR A 281 7.87 -8.91 -29.27
CA THR A 281 7.95 -7.44 -29.43
C THR A 281 9.42 -6.99 -29.51
N ASN A 282 10.12 -7.41 -30.56
CA ASN A 282 11.42 -6.85 -30.95
C ASN A 282 11.23 -5.66 -31.88
#